data_c041334bc431d58d7bd7d70c898e8735
#
_entry.id   c041334bc431d58d7bd7d70c898e8735
#
_cell.length_a   1.000
_cell.length_b   1.000
_cell.length_c   1.000
_cell.angle_alpha   90.00
_cell.angle_beta   90.00
_cell.angle_gamma   90.00
#
_symmetry.space_group_name_H-M   'P 1'
#
loop_
_entity.id
_entity.type
_entity.pdbx_description
1 polymer ?
#
loop_
_entity_poly.entity_id
_entity_poly.type
_entity_poly.pdbx_seq_one_letter_code
_entity_poly.pdbx_strand_id
1 'polypeptide(L)'
;MIQSKTKLLPSNRELAQMCSRAGISDAQEFFPADSGGFNSVYRVSTAAHGIFILKMSPRYGAPVLTHERNMMHTELTAYDLIRSHTSIRVPRVIFSDFSGKCMPCDWFLMEELEGCPLAQMPRDVRQSPDLMRALGEATAQLHAILGEGFGYEQWGLRGSWRDAYLEMTHHIIADAKRLGAEIPCVREVRETLRHFERELDVVKTPCLVHFDLRPEHIFVRQEAGAPLFSAVIDPDCAYWGDPAGDFLLFDQQSAFWEGYQAAGHALEWNRNLQLRTLLMQLYLALIHYTRVEVRLEKNSFLYRREKWSAGHEIKRTLRLFRDCAK
;
A
#
# COMPACT_ATOMS: atom_id res chain seq x y z
N MET A 1 -4.46 19.74 -3.50
CA MET A 1 -3.17 19.07 -3.79
C MET A 1 -2.34 19.02 -2.51
N ILE A 2 -2.02 17.85 -2.00
CA ILE A 2 -1.11 17.71 -0.84
C ILE A 2 0.30 17.98 -1.36
N GLN A 3 0.89 19.09 -0.94
CA GLN A 3 2.26 19.44 -1.28
C GLN A 3 3.22 18.61 -0.40
N SER A 4 3.54 17.39 -0.84
CA SER A 4 4.50 16.53 -0.15
C SER A 4 5.93 16.90 -0.55
N LYS A 5 6.83 16.97 0.43
CA LYS A 5 8.26 17.26 0.22
C LYS A 5 8.99 16.18 -0.59
N THR A 6 8.42 14.98 -0.66
CA THR A 6 9.04 13.86 -1.37
C THR A 6 8.74 13.88 -2.86
N LYS A 7 7.68 14.59 -3.29
CA LYS A 7 7.28 14.63 -4.70
C LYS A 7 8.28 15.39 -5.55
N LEU A 8 8.68 14.78 -6.67
CA LEU A 8 9.40 15.44 -7.74
C LEU A 8 8.43 16.25 -8.60
N LEU A 9 8.90 17.41 -9.07
CA LEU A 9 8.17 18.28 -9.98
C LEU A 9 9.02 18.48 -11.26
N PRO A 10 9.12 17.45 -12.11
CA PRO A 10 9.88 17.55 -13.34
C PRO A 10 9.23 18.53 -14.32
N SER A 11 10.04 19.16 -15.15
CA SER A 11 9.58 19.95 -16.29
C SER A 11 9.00 19.04 -17.39
N ASN A 12 8.13 19.61 -18.25
CA ASN A 12 7.61 18.88 -19.42
C ASN A 12 8.73 18.32 -20.31
N ARG A 13 9.89 19.01 -20.38
CA ARG A 13 11.06 18.55 -21.13
C ARG A 13 11.65 17.26 -20.51
N GLU A 14 11.79 17.21 -19.19
CA GLU A 14 12.28 16.00 -18.49
C GLU A 14 11.29 14.85 -18.66
N LEU A 15 9.99 15.10 -18.52
CA LEU A 15 8.95 14.09 -18.74
C LEU A 15 8.99 13.54 -20.19
N ALA A 16 9.14 14.41 -21.19
CA ALA A 16 9.28 13.99 -22.58
C ALA A 16 10.56 13.17 -22.82
N GLN A 17 11.67 13.50 -22.17
CA GLN A 17 12.91 12.71 -22.24
C GLN A 17 12.72 11.31 -21.64
N MET A 18 12.00 11.19 -20.51
CA MET A 18 11.68 9.90 -19.90
C MET A 18 10.81 9.07 -20.84
N CYS A 19 9.76 9.64 -21.43
CA CYS A 19 8.90 8.96 -22.40
C CYS A 19 9.70 8.51 -23.65
N SER A 20 10.54 9.37 -24.19
CA SER A 20 11.41 9.03 -25.34
C SER A 20 12.35 7.87 -25.00
N ARG A 21 12.91 7.82 -23.78
CA ARG A 21 13.75 6.71 -23.32
C ARG A 21 12.95 5.41 -23.20
N ALA A 22 11.65 5.49 -22.87
CA ALA A 22 10.72 4.36 -22.87
C ALA A 22 10.23 3.96 -24.25
N GLY A 23 10.70 4.60 -25.32
CA GLY A 23 10.27 4.34 -26.71
C GLY A 23 9.00 5.10 -27.13
N ILE A 24 8.49 6.00 -26.30
CA ILE A 24 7.31 6.82 -26.58
C ILE A 24 7.76 8.22 -27.00
N SER A 25 7.91 8.43 -28.31
CA SER A 25 8.40 9.71 -28.89
C SER A 25 7.30 10.72 -29.20
N ASP A 26 6.04 10.30 -29.13
CA ASP A 26 4.85 11.07 -29.50
C ASP A 26 4.04 11.55 -28.27
N ALA A 27 4.67 11.62 -27.10
CA ALA A 27 4.07 12.19 -25.89
C ALA A 27 3.77 13.69 -26.10
N GLN A 28 2.53 14.10 -25.83
CA GLN A 28 2.02 15.44 -26.10
C GLN A 28 1.78 16.25 -24.82
N GLU A 29 1.08 15.67 -23.85
CA GLU A 29 0.64 16.39 -22.65
C GLU A 29 0.92 15.55 -21.41
N PHE A 30 1.22 16.25 -20.32
CA PHE A 30 1.56 15.69 -19.02
C PHE A 30 0.68 16.31 -17.94
N PHE A 31 -0.20 15.51 -17.36
CA PHE A 31 -1.10 15.93 -16.29
C PHE A 31 -0.67 15.29 -14.98
N PRO A 32 -0.33 16.09 -13.95
CA PRO A 32 -0.11 15.53 -12.63
C PRO A 32 -1.33 14.75 -12.14
N ALA A 33 -1.16 13.49 -11.77
CA ALA A 33 -2.22 12.76 -11.10
C ALA A 33 -2.20 13.10 -9.60
N ASP A 34 -3.36 13.46 -9.07
CA ASP A 34 -3.54 13.86 -7.65
C ASP A 34 -3.52 12.63 -6.70
N SER A 35 -2.67 11.67 -6.95
CA SER A 35 -2.58 10.44 -6.18
C SER A 35 -1.43 10.48 -5.17
N GLY A 36 -1.77 10.15 -3.93
CA GLY A 36 -0.80 9.85 -2.88
C GLY A 36 0.11 10.99 -2.44
N GLY A 37 0.91 10.74 -1.42
CA GLY A 37 1.85 11.70 -0.83
C GLY A 37 3.31 11.26 -0.95
N PHE A 38 3.65 10.20 -1.69
CA PHE A 38 4.99 9.66 -1.78
C PHE A 38 5.58 9.75 -3.19
N ASN A 39 5.06 8.98 -4.13
CA ASN A 39 5.49 8.98 -5.53
C ASN A 39 4.91 10.18 -6.29
N SER A 40 5.62 10.62 -7.32
CA SER A 40 5.11 11.58 -8.30
C SER A 40 4.52 10.81 -9.46
N VAL A 41 3.27 11.08 -9.82
CA VAL A 41 2.54 10.36 -10.86
C VAL A 41 2.03 11.34 -11.89
N TYR A 42 2.24 11.01 -13.17
CA TYR A 42 1.77 11.81 -14.30
C TYR A 42 0.99 10.93 -15.27
N ARG A 43 -0.14 11.44 -15.72
CA ARG A 43 -0.88 10.90 -16.85
C ARG A 43 -0.29 11.50 -18.12
N VAL A 44 0.16 10.67 -19.03
CA VAL A 44 0.84 11.04 -20.28
C VAL A 44 -0.07 10.72 -21.46
N SER A 45 -0.51 11.74 -22.18
CA SER A 45 -1.24 11.53 -23.45
C SER A 45 -0.24 11.49 -24.61
N THR A 46 -0.52 10.61 -25.58
CA THR A 46 0.28 10.43 -26.78
C THR A 46 -0.57 10.62 -28.02
N ALA A 47 0.08 10.89 -29.17
CA ALA A 47 -0.66 11.07 -30.43
C ALA A 47 -1.25 9.77 -30.99
N ALA A 48 -0.52 8.64 -30.83
CA ALA A 48 -0.87 7.38 -31.50
C ALA A 48 -1.05 6.19 -30.55
N HIS A 49 -0.51 6.25 -29.32
CA HIS A 49 -0.41 5.08 -28.44
C HIS A 49 -1.37 5.14 -27.23
N GLY A 50 -2.27 6.14 -27.22
CA GLY A 50 -3.21 6.31 -26.11
C GLY A 50 -2.59 6.99 -24.89
N ILE A 51 -2.92 6.52 -23.71
CA ILE A 51 -2.54 7.15 -22.44
C ILE A 51 -1.72 6.19 -21.61
N PHE A 52 -0.68 6.74 -20.98
CA PHE A 52 0.18 6.03 -20.05
C PHE A 52 0.21 6.73 -18.68
N ILE A 53 0.62 5.98 -17.67
CA ILE A 53 0.92 6.50 -16.34
C ILE A 53 2.43 6.41 -16.13
N LEU A 54 3.05 7.56 -15.87
CA LEU A 54 4.46 7.68 -15.49
C LEU A 54 4.53 7.85 -13.97
N LYS A 55 5.15 6.91 -13.28
CA LYS A 55 5.35 6.93 -11.82
C LYS A 55 6.83 7.08 -11.48
N MET A 56 7.14 7.97 -10.54
CA MET A 56 8.51 8.28 -10.11
C MET A 56 8.59 8.23 -8.59
N SER A 57 9.64 7.59 -8.08
CA SER A 57 9.99 7.63 -6.66
C SER A 57 10.44 9.04 -6.21
N PRO A 58 10.56 9.30 -4.92
CA PRO A 58 11.31 10.44 -4.42
C PRO A 58 12.74 10.46 -4.97
N ARG A 59 13.33 11.66 -4.99
CA ARG A 59 14.74 11.83 -5.41
C ARG A 59 15.67 10.99 -4.55
N TYR A 60 16.69 10.41 -5.15
CA TYR A 60 17.76 9.71 -4.40
C TYR A 60 18.33 10.60 -3.31
N GLY A 61 18.48 10.05 -2.12
CA GLY A 61 18.90 10.79 -0.93
C GLY A 61 17.80 11.57 -0.20
N ALA A 62 16.56 11.59 -0.73
CA ALA A 62 15.44 12.13 0.03
C ALA A 62 15.21 11.36 1.33
N PRO A 63 14.81 12.02 2.42
CA PRO A 63 14.48 11.35 3.65
C PRO A 63 13.21 10.51 3.46
N VAL A 64 13.33 9.20 3.64
CA VAL A 64 12.24 8.23 3.55
C VAL A 64 12.27 7.31 4.78
N LEU A 65 11.18 6.61 5.03
CA LEU A 65 11.13 5.57 6.05
C LEU A 65 11.88 4.32 5.56
N THR A 66 12.30 3.48 6.48
CA THR A 66 13.09 2.29 6.15
C THR A 66 12.35 1.36 5.19
N HIS A 67 11.04 1.13 5.40
CA HIS A 67 10.23 0.29 4.51
C HIS A 67 9.94 0.93 3.15
N GLU A 68 10.08 2.25 3.03
CA GLU A 68 9.85 2.98 1.77
C GLU A 68 11.03 2.90 0.79
N ARG A 69 12.14 2.29 1.19
CA ARG A 69 13.28 2.08 0.29
C ARG A 69 12.97 0.97 -0.71
N ASN A 70 13.27 1.22 -1.98
CA ASN A 70 13.07 0.27 -3.08
C ASN A 70 11.60 -0.14 -3.32
N MET A 71 10.62 0.67 -2.88
CA MET A 71 9.19 0.39 -3.09
C MET A 71 8.82 0.22 -4.57
N MET A 72 9.49 0.94 -5.48
CA MET A 72 9.26 0.79 -6.93
C MET A 72 9.60 -0.62 -7.43
N HIS A 73 10.66 -1.25 -6.89
CA HIS A 73 11.00 -2.64 -7.20
C HIS A 73 9.94 -3.60 -6.65
N THR A 74 9.50 -3.37 -5.40
CA THR A 74 8.43 -4.16 -4.79
C THR A 74 7.15 -4.10 -5.62
N GLU A 75 6.77 -2.92 -6.09
CA GLU A 75 5.57 -2.72 -6.91
C GLU A 75 5.67 -3.48 -8.24
N LEU A 76 6.81 -3.42 -8.94
CA LEU A 76 6.99 -4.16 -10.19
C LEU A 76 6.92 -5.67 -9.96
N THR A 77 7.62 -6.17 -8.95
CA THR A 77 7.59 -7.59 -8.59
C THR A 77 6.17 -8.04 -8.24
N ALA A 78 5.45 -7.26 -7.46
CA ALA A 78 4.06 -7.56 -7.09
C ALA A 78 3.13 -7.57 -8.31
N TYR A 79 3.25 -6.61 -9.25
CA TYR A 79 2.48 -6.64 -10.50
C TYR A 79 2.75 -7.90 -11.33
N ASP A 80 4.00 -8.33 -11.43
CA ASP A 80 4.35 -9.55 -12.18
C ASP A 80 3.81 -10.81 -11.50
N LEU A 81 3.88 -10.91 -10.18
CA LEU A 81 3.31 -12.00 -9.40
C LEU A 81 1.79 -12.06 -9.54
N ILE A 82 1.10 -10.94 -9.34
CA ILE A 82 -0.36 -10.86 -9.44
C ILE A 82 -0.81 -11.27 -10.84
N ARG A 83 -0.18 -10.76 -11.87
CA ARG A 83 -0.51 -11.07 -13.28
C ARG A 83 -0.28 -12.53 -13.62
N SER A 84 0.77 -13.14 -13.06
CA SER A 84 1.17 -14.51 -13.39
C SER A 84 0.37 -15.57 -12.63
N HIS A 85 -0.17 -15.24 -11.45
CA HIS A 85 -0.77 -16.24 -10.54
C HIS A 85 -2.25 -16.00 -10.27
N THR A 86 -2.84 -14.89 -10.74
CA THR A 86 -4.23 -14.55 -10.46
C THR A 86 -4.97 -14.11 -11.71
N SER A 87 -6.29 -13.99 -11.62
CA SER A 87 -7.13 -13.34 -12.64
C SER A 87 -7.28 -11.83 -12.44
N ILE A 88 -6.64 -11.28 -11.40
CA ILE A 88 -6.74 -9.85 -11.07
C ILE A 88 -5.98 -9.04 -12.11
N ARG A 89 -6.67 -8.06 -12.71
CA ARG A 89 -6.02 -7.12 -13.60
C ARG A 89 -5.18 -6.12 -12.80
N VAL A 90 -3.96 -5.94 -13.25
CA VAL A 90 -3.01 -4.93 -12.78
C VAL A 90 -2.38 -4.21 -13.97
N PRO A 91 -1.87 -2.98 -13.83
CA PRO A 91 -1.22 -2.26 -14.92
C PRO A 91 -0.07 -3.07 -15.52
N ARG A 92 0.04 -3.05 -16.84
CA ARG A 92 1.22 -3.59 -17.52
C ARG A 92 2.31 -2.53 -17.56
N VAL A 93 3.45 -2.81 -16.95
CA VAL A 93 4.63 -1.95 -17.02
C VAL A 93 5.25 -2.09 -18.42
N ILE A 94 5.41 -0.95 -19.09
CA ILE A 94 5.96 -0.86 -20.46
C ILE A 94 7.48 -0.69 -20.41
N PHE A 95 7.94 0.09 -19.43
CA PHE A 95 9.35 0.39 -19.28
C PHE A 95 9.67 0.78 -17.84
N SER A 96 10.87 0.43 -17.37
CA SER A 96 11.37 0.89 -16.06
C SER A 96 12.84 1.32 -16.19
N ASP A 97 13.23 2.35 -15.43
CA ASP A 97 14.61 2.80 -15.34
C ASP A 97 14.99 3.12 -13.88
N PHE A 98 15.81 2.29 -13.30
CA PHE A 98 16.34 2.42 -11.95
C PHE A 98 17.83 2.75 -11.94
N SER A 99 18.34 3.22 -13.09
CA SER A 99 19.76 3.56 -13.25
C SER A 99 20.13 4.94 -12.71
N GLY A 100 19.13 5.81 -12.46
CA GLY A 100 19.35 7.20 -12.08
C GLY A 100 19.96 8.09 -13.19
N LYS A 101 20.15 7.56 -14.41
CA LYS A 101 20.83 8.30 -15.50
C LYS A 101 19.95 9.36 -16.17
N CYS A 102 18.66 9.09 -16.29
CA CYS A 102 17.71 10.04 -16.88
C CYS A 102 17.20 11.04 -15.83
N MET A 103 16.80 10.52 -14.69
CA MET A 103 16.33 11.28 -13.53
C MET A 103 16.97 10.69 -12.27
N PRO A 104 17.29 11.48 -11.23
CA PRO A 104 17.88 10.99 -9.99
C PRO A 104 16.85 10.31 -9.08
N CYS A 105 16.08 9.39 -9.62
CA CYS A 105 15.03 8.61 -8.97
C CYS A 105 14.78 7.31 -9.76
N ASP A 106 14.12 6.36 -9.16
CA ASP A 106 13.52 5.22 -9.85
C ASP A 106 12.24 5.66 -10.54
N TRP A 107 11.95 5.15 -11.71
CA TRP A 107 10.71 5.42 -12.40
C TRP A 107 10.31 4.31 -13.36
N PHE A 108 9.03 4.24 -13.65
CA PHE A 108 8.48 3.37 -14.69
C PHE A 108 7.30 4.00 -15.41
N LEU A 109 7.06 3.50 -16.62
CA LEU A 109 5.91 3.82 -17.45
C LEU A 109 5.00 2.59 -17.53
N MET A 110 3.72 2.76 -17.30
CA MET A 110 2.72 1.69 -17.36
C MET A 110 1.48 2.12 -18.12
N GLU A 111 0.66 1.16 -18.53
CA GLU A 111 -0.63 1.41 -19.15
C GLU A 111 -1.60 2.08 -18.16
N GLU A 112 -2.48 2.94 -18.69
CA GLU A 112 -3.64 3.40 -17.93
C GLU A 112 -4.71 2.30 -17.91
N LEU A 113 -5.27 2.03 -16.73
CA LEU A 113 -6.34 1.07 -16.59
C LEU A 113 -7.70 1.71 -16.88
N GLU A 114 -8.59 0.93 -17.49
CA GLU A 114 -9.99 1.31 -17.65
C GLU A 114 -10.74 1.27 -16.33
N GLY A 115 -11.67 2.21 -16.16
CA GLY A 115 -12.47 2.37 -14.96
C GLY A 115 -12.05 3.56 -14.13
N CYS A 116 -12.48 3.60 -12.89
CA CYS A 116 -12.10 4.65 -11.95
C CYS A 116 -11.90 4.07 -10.54
N PRO A 117 -11.13 4.75 -9.68
CA PRO A 117 -10.97 4.36 -8.31
C PRO A 117 -12.31 4.25 -7.57
N LEU A 118 -12.47 3.22 -6.76
CA LEU A 118 -13.64 3.00 -5.91
C LEU A 118 -13.92 4.22 -5.01
N ALA A 119 -12.88 4.95 -4.60
CA ALA A 119 -13.01 6.17 -3.81
C ALA A 119 -13.86 7.26 -4.50
N GLN A 120 -13.90 7.28 -5.84
CA GLN A 120 -14.67 8.25 -6.62
C GLN A 120 -16.13 7.82 -6.83
N MET A 121 -16.48 6.58 -6.46
CA MET A 121 -17.82 6.06 -6.59
C MET A 121 -18.75 6.59 -5.49
N PRO A 122 -20.07 6.71 -5.76
CA PRO A 122 -21.08 6.96 -4.74
C PRO A 122 -21.01 5.92 -3.60
N ARG A 123 -21.52 6.29 -2.44
CA ARG A 123 -21.44 5.46 -1.23
C ARG A 123 -22.14 4.09 -1.37
N ASP A 124 -23.29 4.08 -2.02
CA ASP A 124 -24.08 2.87 -2.29
C ASP A 124 -23.30 1.89 -3.19
N VAL A 125 -22.63 2.39 -4.23
CA VAL A 125 -21.73 1.59 -5.08
C VAL A 125 -20.56 1.04 -4.26
N ARG A 126 -19.92 1.87 -3.44
CA ARG A 126 -18.79 1.45 -2.59
C ARG A 126 -19.17 0.38 -1.56
N GLN A 127 -20.44 0.28 -1.22
CA GLN A 127 -21.00 -0.69 -0.27
C GLN A 127 -21.83 -1.79 -0.96
N SER A 128 -21.77 -1.90 -2.30
CA SER A 128 -22.45 -2.96 -3.04
C SER A 128 -21.97 -4.33 -2.56
N PRO A 129 -22.88 -5.22 -2.13
CA PRO A 129 -22.50 -6.57 -1.68
C PRO A 129 -21.77 -7.38 -2.76
N ASP A 130 -22.16 -7.25 -4.01
CA ASP A 130 -21.54 -7.99 -5.13
C ASP A 130 -20.13 -7.51 -5.38
N LEU A 131 -19.90 -6.18 -5.34
CA LEU A 131 -18.57 -5.60 -5.45
C LEU A 131 -17.66 -6.01 -4.27
N MET A 132 -18.20 -6.00 -3.05
CA MET A 132 -17.45 -6.41 -1.86
C MET A 132 -17.12 -7.90 -1.89
N ARG A 133 -18.03 -8.75 -2.38
CA ARG A 133 -17.78 -10.18 -2.58
C ARG A 133 -16.67 -10.41 -3.60
N ALA A 134 -16.74 -9.76 -4.77
CA ALA A 134 -15.70 -9.85 -5.79
C ALA A 134 -14.33 -9.35 -5.27
N LEU A 135 -14.30 -8.31 -4.45
CA LEU A 135 -13.07 -7.83 -3.81
C LEU A 135 -12.52 -8.84 -2.80
N GLY A 136 -13.38 -9.51 -2.04
CA GLY A 136 -13.00 -10.61 -1.15
C GLY A 136 -12.36 -11.77 -1.91
N GLU A 137 -12.97 -12.21 -3.01
CA GLU A 137 -12.44 -13.24 -3.90
C GLU A 137 -11.07 -12.83 -4.49
N ALA A 138 -10.93 -11.58 -4.93
CA ALA A 138 -9.67 -11.07 -5.44
C ALA A 138 -8.59 -11.05 -4.34
N THR A 139 -8.92 -10.59 -3.13
CA THR A 139 -7.98 -10.59 -2.00
C THR A 139 -7.54 -12.01 -1.64
N ALA A 140 -8.44 -12.99 -1.72
CA ALA A 140 -8.10 -14.40 -1.53
C ALA A 140 -7.12 -14.91 -2.60
N GLN A 141 -7.27 -14.50 -3.85
CA GLN A 141 -6.30 -14.84 -4.91
C GLN A 141 -4.92 -14.25 -4.64
N LEU A 142 -4.82 -13.03 -4.11
CA LEU A 142 -3.53 -12.45 -3.68
C LEU A 142 -2.88 -13.31 -2.60
N HIS A 143 -3.64 -13.70 -1.60
CA HIS A 143 -3.16 -14.49 -0.48
C HIS A 143 -2.87 -15.96 -0.84
N ALA A 144 -3.30 -16.43 -2.02
CA ALA A 144 -2.91 -17.75 -2.56
C ALA A 144 -1.49 -17.74 -3.17
N ILE A 145 -0.90 -16.56 -3.42
CA ILE A 145 0.49 -16.42 -3.85
C ILE A 145 1.37 -16.56 -2.62
N LEU A 146 2.21 -17.62 -2.58
CA LEU A 146 3.04 -17.95 -1.42
C LEU A 146 4.49 -17.57 -1.66
N GLY A 147 5.14 -17.04 -0.61
CA GLY A 147 6.54 -16.65 -0.60
C GLY A 147 7.44 -17.68 0.08
N GLU A 148 8.75 -17.47 -0.01
CA GLU A 148 9.77 -18.34 0.59
C GLU A 148 10.10 -18.00 2.05
N GLY A 149 9.62 -16.85 2.54
CA GLY A 149 9.84 -16.36 3.91
C GLY A 149 9.00 -15.14 4.19
N PHE A 150 9.19 -14.52 5.35
CA PHE A 150 8.32 -13.47 5.89
C PHE A 150 8.99 -12.09 5.89
N GLY A 151 8.20 -11.05 5.68
CA GLY A 151 8.61 -9.64 5.76
C GLY A 151 8.77 -8.98 4.41
N TYR A 152 9.43 -7.83 4.41
CA TYR A 152 9.75 -7.10 3.19
C TYR A 152 10.96 -7.73 2.48
N GLU A 153 10.81 -8.07 1.21
CA GLU A 153 11.84 -8.75 0.42
C GLU A 153 13.16 -7.95 0.36
N GLN A 154 13.06 -6.64 0.26
CA GLN A 154 14.23 -5.74 0.22
C GLN A 154 15.08 -5.72 1.49
N TRP A 155 14.64 -6.33 2.60
CA TRP A 155 15.42 -6.45 3.83
C TRP A 155 15.99 -7.86 4.04
N GLY A 156 15.64 -8.80 3.14
CA GLY A 156 15.84 -10.22 3.35
C GLY A 156 14.76 -10.81 4.25
N LEU A 157 14.25 -11.95 3.82
CA LEU A 157 13.12 -12.60 4.46
C LEU A 157 13.51 -13.28 5.78
N ARG A 158 12.56 -13.41 6.69
CA ARG A 158 12.68 -14.09 7.98
C ARG A 158 12.02 -15.46 7.95
N GLY A 159 12.47 -16.35 8.81
CA GLY A 159 11.92 -17.70 8.91
C GLY A 159 10.58 -17.79 9.66
N SER A 160 10.15 -16.72 10.36
CA SER A 160 8.86 -16.67 11.05
C SER A 160 8.20 -15.30 10.86
N TRP A 161 6.85 -15.30 10.86
CA TRP A 161 6.09 -14.06 10.82
C TRP A 161 6.33 -13.20 12.05
N ARG A 162 6.47 -13.80 13.23
CA ARG A 162 6.78 -13.05 14.44
C ARG A 162 8.07 -12.25 14.30
N ASP A 163 9.16 -12.88 13.85
CA ASP A 163 10.45 -12.18 13.70
C ASP A 163 10.35 -11.05 12.66
N ALA A 164 9.70 -11.31 11.54
CA ALA A 164 9.47 -10.30 10.51
C ALA A 164 8.65 -9.10 11.02
N TYR A 165 7.54 -9.36 11.68
CA TYR A 165 6.67 -8.31 12.21
C TYR A 165 7.35 -7.46 13.29
N LEU A 166 8.11 -8.11 14.20
CA LEU A 166 8.89 -7.41 15.22
C LEU A 166 9.99 -6.55 14.58
N GLU A 167 10.65 -7.04 13.54
CA GLU A 167 11.63 -6.23 12.79
C GLU A 167 10.95 -5.02 12.11
N MET A 168 9.82 -5.23 11.43
CA MET A 168 9.02 -4.16 10.81
C MET A 168 8.67 -3.07 11.83
N THR A 169 8.20 -3.46 13.01
CA THR A 169 7.84 -2.52 14.08
C THR A 169 9.06 -1.85 14.71
N HIS A 170 10.18 -2.56 14.86
CA HIS A 170 11.43 -1.97 15.30
C HIS A 170 11.94 -0.89 14.35
N HIS A 171 11.92 -1.14 13.05
CA HIS A 171 12.36 -0.17 12.04
C HIS A 171 11.51 1.11 12.08
N ILE A 172 10.19 1.02 12.18
CA ILE A 172 9.36 2.23 12.22
C ILE A 172 9.56 3.03 13.52
N ILE A 173 9.76 2.36 14.66
CA ILE A 173 10.09 3.03 15.93
C ILE A 173 11.49 3.69 15.84
N ALA A 174 12.46 3.06 15.21
CA ALA A 174 13.79 3.63 14.98
C ALA A 174 13.73 4.82 14.01
N ASP A 175 12.94 4.72 12.95
CA ASP A 175 12.70 5.83 12.02
C ASP A 175 12.06 7.03 12.73
N ALA A 176 11.06 6.80 13.58
CA ALA A 176 10.46 7.86 14.37
C ALA A 176 11.53 8.58 15.21
N LYS A 177 12.39 7.83 15.91
CA LYS A 177 13.49 8.40 16.68
C LYS A 177 14.47 9.19 15.80
N ARG A 178 14.88 8.61 14.66
CA ARG A 178 15.81 9.25 13.70
C ARG A 178 15.25 10.56 13.14
N LEU A 179 13.95 10.65 12.94
CA LEU A 179 13.25 11.80 12.37
C LEU A 179 12.76 12.80 13.42
N GLY A 180 12.98 12.52 14.71
CA GLY A 180 12.52 13.36 15.81
C GLY A 180 11.00 13.31 16.03
N ALA A 181 10.34 12.21 15.64
CA ALA A 181 8.94 11.97 15.94
C ALA A 181 8.78 11.30 17.30
N GLU A 182 8.11 11.96 18.23
CA GLU A 182 7.79 11.39 19.54
C GLU A 182 6.49 10.58 19.46
N ILE A 183 6.61 9.25 19.31
CA ILE A 183 5.46 8.36 19.26
C ILE A 183 4.67 8.45 20.58
N PRO A 184 3.36 8.76 20.55
CA PRO A 184 2.56 8.79 21.77
C PRO A 184 2.47 7.40 22.40
N CYS A 185 2.59 7.33 23.73
CA CYS A 185 2.48 6.08 24.49
C CYS A 185 3.50 5.00 24.04
N VAL A 186 4.69 5.36 23.55
CA VAL A 186 5.68 4.42 22.99
C VAL A 186 6.04 3.28 23.95
N ARG A 187 6.01 3.52 25.25
CA ARG A 187 6.24 2.46 26.27
C ARG A 187 5.12 1.41 26.19
N GLU A 188 3.87 1.85 26.19
CA GLU A 188 2.70 0.97 26.09
C GLU A 188 2.68 0.23 24.74
N VAL A 189 3.06 0.89 23.64
CA VAL A 189 3.26 0.24 22.33
C VAL A 189 4.20 -0.96 22.45
N ARG A 190 5.38 -0.77 23.05
CA ARG A 190 6.37 -1.85 23.24
C ARG A 190 5.88 -2.96 24.18
N GLU A 191 5.15 -2.61 25.21
CA GLU A 191 4.55 -3.57 26.13
C GLU A 191 3.46 -4.40 25.43
N THR A 192 2.59 -3.77 24.64
CA THR A 192 1.58 -4.43 23.83
C THR A 192 2.20 -5.39 22.81
N LEU A 193 3.23 -4.98 22.07
CA LEU A 193 3.93 -5.84 21.11
C LEU A 193 4.48 -7.09 21.80
N ARG A 194 5.17 -6.96 22.94
CA ARG A 194 5.72 -8.09 23.71
C ARG A 194 4.63 -9.01 24.28
N HIS A 195 3.49 -8.45 24.66
CA HIS A 195 2.40 -9.23 25.24
C HIS A 195 1.71 -10.11 24.20
N PHE A 196 1.51 -9.58 22.99
CA PHE A 196 0.75 -10.24 21.93
C PHE A 196 1.62 -10.87 20.82
N GLU A 197 2.95 -10.83 20.91
CA GLU A 197 3.83 -11.36 19.85
C GLU A 197 3.60 -12.83 19.54
N ARG A 198 3.18 -13.65 20.54
CA ARG A 198 2.91 -15.08 20.34
C ARG A 198 1.65 -15.34 19.49
N GLU A 199 0.75 -14.39 19.38
CA GLU A 199 -0.43 -14.51 18.50
C GLU A 199 -0.01 -14.59 17.02
N LEU A 200 1.20 -14.12 16.68
CA LEU A 200 1.77 -14.18 15.34
C LEU A 200 2.29 -15.59 14.97
N ASP A 201 2.53 -16.45 15.96
CA ASP A 201 3.10 -17.77 15.75
C ASP A 201 2.17 -18.74 14.97
N VAL A 202 0.90 -18.41 14.86
CA VAL A 202 -0.07 -19.24 14.10
C VAL A 202 0.12 -19.09 12.59
N VAL A 203 0.75 -18.01 12.13
CA VAL A 203 1.00 -17.74 10.71
C VAL A 203 2.21 -18.56 10.27
N LYS A 204 1.95 -19.66 9.56
CA LYS A 204 2.97 -20.62 9.13
C LYS A 204 3.41 -20.46 7.69
N THR A 205 2.58 -19.82 6.88
CA THR A 205 2.81 -19.69 5.45
C THR A 205 2.77 -18.22 5.08
N PRO A 206 3.85 -17.69 4.49
CA PRO A 206 3.88 -16.31 4.02
C PRO A 206 3.06 -16.18 2.74
N CYS A 207 2.04 -15.34 2.73
CA CYS A 207 1.31 -14.98 1.51
C CYS A 207 1.68 -13.57 1.04
N LEU A 208 1.38 -13.27 -0.22
CA LEU A 208 1.51 -11.92 -0.75
C LEU A 208 0.41 -11.04 -0.16
N VAL A 209 0.79 -10.04 0.62
CA VAL A 209 -0.10 -9.04 1.21
C VAL A 209 0.12 -7.72 0.49
N HIS A 210 -0.94 -7.11 -0.03
CA HIS A 210 -0.89 -5.82 -0.72
C HIS A 210 -0.61 -4.67 0.24
N PHE A 211 -1.21 -4.72 1.41
CA PHE A 211 -1.11 -3.79 2.54
C PHE A 211 -1.65 -2.37 2.31
N ASP A 212 -2.03 -2.02 1.10
CA ASP A 212 -2.65 -0.72 0.79
C ASP A 212 -3.91 -0.88 -0.10
N LEU A 213 -4.76 -1.90 0.17
CA LEU A 213 -6.04 -2.17 -0.51
C LEU A 213 -7.12 -1.18 -0.10
N ARG A 214 -6.86 0.12 -0.26
CA ARG A 214 -7.83 1.18 0.04
C ARG A 214 -8.62 1.57 -1.21
N PRO A 215 -9.78 2.26 -1.06
CA PRO A 215 -10.67 2.57 -2.16
C PRO A 215 -10.01 3.35 -3.32
N GLU A 216 -8.92 4.07 -3.07
CA GLU A 216 -8.13 4.76 -4.08
C GLU A 216 -7.36 3.81 -5.01
N HIS A 217 -7.04 2.60 -4.53
CA HIS A 217 -6.23 1.60 -5.25
C HIS A 217 -7.06 0.44 -5.81
N ILE A 218 -8.36 0.45 -5.59
CA ILE A 218 -9.32 -0.50 -6.13
C ILE A 218 -10.06 0.15 -7.29
N PHE A 219 -10.00 -0.47 -8.48
CA PHE A 219 -10.65 0.05 -9.67
C PHE A 219 -11.98 -0.65 -9.93
N VAL A 220 -12.95 0.14 -10.36
CA VAL A 220 -14.31 -0.29 -10.70
C VAL A 220 -14.65 0.20 -12.09
N ARG A 221 -15.29 -0.66 -12.88
CA ARG A 221 -15.88 -0.28 -14.18
C ARG A 221 -17.39 -0.46 -14.15
N GLN A 222 -18.08 0.23 -15.03
CA GLN A 222 -19.51 0.02 -15.27
C GLN A 222 -19.69 -1.00 -16.40
N GLU A 223 -20.46 -2.05 -16.17
CA GLU A 223 -20.82 -3.02 -17.19
C GLU A 223 -22.32 -3.32 -17.09
N ALA A 224 -23.05 -3.15 -18.17
CA ALA A 224 -24.52 -3.29 -18.22
C ALA A 224 -25.27 -2.52 -17.11
N GLY A 225 -24.73 -1.38 -16.66
CA GLY A 225 -25.31 -0.55 -15.60
C GLY A 225 -24.97 -0.99 -14.16
N ALA A 226 -24.21 -2.07 -13.98
CA ALA A 226 -23.75 -2.53 -12.68
C ALA A 226 -22.26 -2.22 -12.45
N PRO A 227 -21.85 -1.84 -11.22
CA PRO A 227 -20.44 -1.67 -10.88
C PRO A 227 -19.77 -3.04 -10.73
N LEU A 228 -18.63 -3.24 -11.41
CA LEU A 228 -17.84 -4.44 -11.31
C LEU A 228 -16.42 -4.11 -10.81
N PHE A 229 -15.88 -4.95 -9.93
CA PHE A 229 -14.47 -4.96 -9.63
C PHE A 229 -13.66 -5.15 -10.91
N SER A 230 -12.66 -4.31 -11.13
CA SER A 230 -11.91 -4.29 -12.39
C SER A 230 -10.43 -4.59 -12.19
N ALA A 231 -9.78 -3.94 -11.23
CA ALA A 231 -8.34 -4.06 -11.05
C ALA A 231 -7.89 -3.58 -9.67
N VAL A 232 -6.63 -3.88 -9.31
CA VAL A 232 -5.91 -3.26 -8.19
C VAL A 232 -4.64 -2.59 -8.70
N ILE A 233 -4.23 -1.52 -8.00
CA ILE A 233 -3.00 -0.78 -8.29
C ILE A 233 -2.23 -0.49 -7.01
N ASP A 234 -0.98 -0.08 -7.17
CA ASP A 234 -0.13 0.48 -6.10
C ASP A 234 0.23 -0.52 -4.98
N PRO A 235 0.68 -1.76 -5.30
CA PRO A 235 1.17 -2.72 -4.32
C PRO A 235 2.61 -2.41 -3.86
N ASP A 236 2.97 -1.13 -3.76
CA ASP A 236 4.32 -0.69 -3.43
C ASP A 236 4.71 -0.97 -1.97
N CYS A 237 3.71 -1.14 -1.10
CA CYS A 237 3.86 -1.55 0.30
C CYS A 237 3.75 -3.07 0.51
N ALA A 238 3.70 -3.87 -0.57
CA ALA A 238 3.51 -5.31 -0.45
C ALA A 238 4.62 -5.99 0.34
N TYR A 239 4.24 -7.03 1.07
CA TYR A 239 5.16 -7.87 1.83
C TYR A 239 4.68 -9.33 1.85
N TRP A 240 5.55 -10.22 2.28
CA TRP A 240 5.25 -11.63 2.51
C TRP A 240 4.86 -11.86 3.97
N GLY A 241 3.63 -12.31 4.24
CA GLY A 241 3.25 -12.47 5.64
C GLY A 241 1.81 -12.88 5.91
N ASP A 242 1.26 -12.23 6.92
CA ASP A 242 -0.08 -12.49 7.45
C ASP A 242 -1.14 -11.77 6.62
N PRO A 243 -2.15 -12.48 6.09
CA PRO A 243 -3.29 -11.89 5.39
C PRO A 243 -4.04 -10.83 6.21
N ALA A 244 -3.90 -10.83 7.54
CA ALA A 244 -4.51 -9.83 8.41
C ALA A 244 -4.20 -8.37 8.02
N GLY A 245 -3.08 -8.13 7.28
CA GLY A 245 -2.71 -6.82 6.78
C GLY A 245 -3.67 -6.24 5.76
N ASP A 246 -4.35 -7.06 4.97
CA ASP A 246 -5.32 -6.62 3.95
C ASP A 246 -6.76 -6.54 4.47
N PHE A 247 -7.02 -6.94 5.73
CA PHE A 247 -8.35 -6.87 6.31
C PHE A 247 -8.66 -5.56 7.03
N LEU A 248 -7.72 -4.63 7.12
CA LEU A 248 -7.84 -3.42 7.94
C LEU A 248 -9.05 -2.53 7.62
N LEU A 249 -9.54 -2.58 6.37
CA LEU A 249 -10.68 -1.79 5.90
C LEU A 249 -11.95 -2.62 5.67
N PHE A 250 -11.85 -3.96 5.64
CA PHE A 250 -12.92 -4.84 5.16
C PHE A 250 -13.33 -5.93 6.17
N ASP A 251 -12.73 -5.95 7.34
CA ASP A 251 -12.93 -6.96 8.38
C ASP A 251 -14.39 -7.14 8.82
N GLN A 252 -15.17 -6.06 8.81
CA GLN A 252 -16.56 -6.05 9.28
C GLN A 252 -17.60 -6.17 8.16
N GLN A 253 -17.18 -6.31 6.91
CA GLN A 253 -18.09 -6.42 5.78
C GLN A 253 -18.37 -7.89 5.45
N SER A 254 -19.55 -8.38 5.82
CA SER A 254 -19.93 -9.78 5.62
C SER A 254 -19.80 -10.24 4.16
N ALA A 255 -20.17 -9.41 3.19
CA ALA A 255 -20.08 -9.74 1.77
C ALA A 255 -18.63 -9.88 1.28
N PHE A 256 -17.70 -9.05 1.77
CA PHE A 256 -16.27 -9.23 1.50
C PHE A 256 -15.77 -10.56 2.05
N TRP A 257 -16.15 -10.87 3.30
CA TRP A 257 -15.72 -12.10 3.95
C TRP A 257 -16.33 -13.35 3.31
N GLU A 258 -17.59 -13.29 2.87
CA GLU A 258 -18.22 -14.36 2.07
C GLU A 258 -17.43 -14.67 0.80
N GLY A 259 -17.02 -13.64 0.04
CA GLY A 259 -16.20 -13.79 -1.16
C GLY A 259 -14.82 -14.38 -0.87
N TYR A 260 -14.17 -13.87 0.17
CA TYR A 260 -12.86 -14.36 0.61
C TYR A 260 -12.87 -15.86 0.96
N GLN A 261 -13.88 -16.30 1.72
CA GLN A 261 -14.03 -17.72 2.09
C GLN A 261 -14.45 -18.60 0.92
N ALA A 262 -15.31 -18.10 0.02
CA ALA A 262 -15.75 -18.84 -1.17
C ALA A 262 -14.59 -19.21 -2.10
N ALA A 263 -13.52 -18.42 -2.11
CA ALA A 263 -12.30 -18.69 -2.87
C ALA A 263 -11.37 -19.77 -2.23
N GLY A 264 -11.80 -20.41 -1.16
CA GLY A 264 -11.12 -21.58 -0.58
C GLY A 264 -10.18 -21.30 0.59
N HIS A 265 -10.13 -20.06 1.10
CA HIS A 265 -9.36 -19.76 2.30
C HIS A 265 -10.14 -20.10 3.57
N ALA A 266 -9.63 -21.05 4.35
CA ALA A 266 -10.23 -21.49 5.62
C ALA A 266 -9.90 -20.56 6.81
N LEU A 267 -9.80 -19.24 6.58
CA LEU A 267 -9.61 -18.29 7.67
C LEU A 267 -10.94 -18.01 8.35
N GLU A 268 -10.98 -18.27 9.65
CA GLU A 268 -12.13 -17.91 10.49
C GLU A 268 -11.87 -16.58 11.21
N TRP A 269 -12.89 -15.73 11.24
CA TRP A 269 -12.86 -14.50 12.03
C TRP A 269 -12.99 -14.82 13.52
N ASN A 270 -11.88 -15.22 14.14
CA ASN A 270 -11.78 -15.56 15.55
C ASN A 270 -10.96 -14.54 16.33
N ARG A 271 -10.85 -14.72 17.66
CA ARG A 271 -10.11 -13.82 18.54
C ARG A 271 -8.64 -13.64 18.13
N ASN A 272 -7.97 -14.72 17.70
CA ASN A 272 -6.57 -14.63 17.26
C ASN A 272 -6.43 -13.77 15.99
N LEU A 273 -7.29 -13.96 14.97
CA LEU A 273 -7.28 -13.12 13.77
C LEU A 273 -7.56 -11.65 14.12
N GLN A 274 -8.50 -11.37 15.03
CA GLN A 274 -8.78 -10.00 15.49
C GLN A 274 -7.54 -9.36 16.14
N LEU A 275 -6.83 -10.09 17.00
CA LEU A 275 -5.59 -9.59 17.63
C LEU A 275 -4.49 -9.32 16.61
N ARG A 276 -4.32 -10.20 15.61
CA ARG A 276 -3.35 -10.01 14.54
C ARG A 276 -3.71 -8.81 13.64
N THR A 277 -5.00 -8.63 13.34
CA THR A 277 -5.48 -7.43 12.63
C THR A 277 -5.20 -6.16 13.43
N LEU A 278 -5.41 -6.17 14.76
CA LEU A 278 -5.05 -5.03 15.62
C LEU A 278 -3.54 -4.77 15.64
N LEU A 279 -2.69 -5.81 15.61
CA LEU A 279 -1.24 -5.65 15.49
C LEU A 279 -0.88 -4.95 14.17
N MET A 280 -1.47 -5.37 13.04
CA MET A 280 -1.26 -4.72 11.75
C MET A 280 -1.79 -3.27 11.74
N GLN A 281 -2.93 -3.01 12.37
CA GLN A 281 -3.47 -1.67 12.52
C GLN A 281 -2.53 -0.76 13.35
N LEU A 282 -1.93 -1.31 14.42
CA LEU A 282 -0.92 -0.59 15.20
C LEU A 282 0.30 -0.24 14.35
N TYR A 283 0.81 -1.20 13.57
CA TYR A 283 1.93 -0.98 12.65
C TYR A 283 1.61 0.11 11.63
N LEU A 284 0.45 0.06 10.99
CA LEU A 284 0.01 1.09 10.03
C LEU A 284 -0.11 2.47 10.70
N ALA A 285 -0.65 2.54 11.92
CA ALA A 285 -0.76 3.79 12.66
C ALA A 285 0.62 4.39 13.01
N LEU A 286 1.60 3.55 13.33
CA LEU A 286 2.99 3.97 13.55
C LEU A 286 3.64 4.52 12.26
N ILE A 287 3.40 3.87 11.11
CA ILE A 287 3.83 4.37 9.80
C ILE A 287 3.19 5.75 9.54
N HIS A 288 1.88 5.86 9.68
CA HIS A 288 1.15 7.11 9.45
C HIS A 288 1.65 8.24 10.33
N TYR A 289 1.93 7.97 11.60
CA TYR A 289 2.47 8.95 12.53
C TYR A 289 3.88 9.41 12.15
N THR A 290 4.72 8.50 11.72
CA THR A 290 6.13 8.76 11.45
C THR A 290 6.35 9.41 10.08
N ARG A 291 5.62 8.99 9.05
CA ARG A 291 5.77 9.52 7.68
C ARG A 291 5.47 11.02 7.55
N VAL A 292 4.67 11.58 8.47
CA VAL A 292 4.34 13.01 8.47
C VAL A 292 5.60 13.87 8.55
N GLU A 293 6.64 13.42 9.26
CA GLU A 293 7.91 14.15 9.43
C GLU A 293 8.65 14.37 8.09
N VAL A 294 8.59 13.41 7.20
CA VAL A 294 9.30 13.46 5.92
C VAL A 294 8.43 14.03 4.80
N ARG A 295 7.10 13.96 4.92
CA ARG A 295 6.18 14.33 3.84
C ARG A 295 5.64 15.74 3.93
N LEU A 296 5.43 16.27 5.13
CA LEU A 296 4.73 17.54 5.33
C LEU A 296 5.63 18.61 5.96
N GLU A 297 5.32 19.87 5.64
CA GLU A 297 5.99 21.00 6.31
C GLU A 297 5.61 21.05 7.79
N LYS A 298 6.64 21.04 8.67
CA LYS A 298 6.47 21.13 10.12
C LYS A 298 5.60 22.35 10.46
N ASN A 299 4.71 22.15 11.43
CA ASN A 299 3.79 23.19 11.91
C ASN A 299 2.73 23.69 10.92
N SER A 300 2.65 23.14 9.70
CA SER A 300 1.50 23.39 8.82
C SER A 300 0.21 22.84 9.45
N PHE A 301 -0.95 23.36 9.01
CA PHE A 301 -2.25 22.86 9.45
C PHE A 301 -2.38 21.36 9.13
N LEU A 302 -1.96 20.95 7.92
CA LEU A 302 -2.02 19.56 7.48
C LEU A 302 -1.11 18.66 8.32
N TYR A 303 0.13 19.09 8.62
CA TYR A 303 1.04 18.37 9.51
C TYR A 303 0.38 18.11 10.87
N ARG A 304 -0.18 19.15 11.52
CA ARG A 304 -0.82 19.01 12.83
C ARG A 304 -2.03 18.09 12.80
N ARG A 305 -2.86 18.20 11.76
CA ARG A 305 -4.03 17.36 11.56
C ARG A 305 -3.65 15.88 11.41
N GLU A 306 -2.72 15.57 10.49
CA GLU A 306 -2.28 14.19 10.24
C GLU A 306 -1.58 13.59 11.47
N LYS A 307 -0.73 14.37 12.16
CA LYS A 307 -0.10 13.96 13.42
C LYS A 307 -1.12 13.64 14.50
N TRP A 308 -2.11 14.51 14.67
CA TRP A 308 -3.19 14.30 15.65
C TRP A 308 -4.00 13.04 15.32
N SER A 309 -4.40 12.89 14.06
CA SER A 309 -5.18 11.75 13.59
C SER A 309 -4.45 10.44 13.80
N ALA A 310 -3.21 10.33 13.34
CA ALA A 310 -2.40 9.12 13.52
C ALA A 310 -2.08 8.84 14.99
N GLY A 311 -1.81 9.87 15.78
CA GLY A 311 -1.61 9.73 17.23
C GLY A 311 -2.88 9.28 17.97
N HIS A 312 -4.05 9.71 17.51
CA HIS A 312 -5.34 9.24 18.02
C HIS A 312 -5.56 7.77 17.69
N GLU A 313 -5.21 7.35 16.46
CA GLU A 313 -5.34 5.96 16.04
C GLU A 313 -4.44 5.02 16.84
N ILE A 314 -3.18 5.39 17.12
CA ILE A 314 -2.31 4.63 18.04
C ILE A 314 -3.00 4.44 19.40
N LYS A 315 -3.51 5.52 20.01
CA LYS A 315 -4.19 5.44 21.31
C LYS A 315 -5.47 4.62 21.28
N ARG A 316 -6.22 4.70 20.18
CA ARG A 316 -7.45 3.92 19.97
C ARG A 316 -7.13 2.43 19.89
N THR A 317 -6.14 2.06 19.09
CA THR A 317 -5.71 0.67 18.92
C THR A 317 -5.20 0.08 20.24
N LEU A 318 -4.38 0.84 21.00
CA LEU A 318 -3.94 0.40 22.35
C LEU A 318 -5.12 0.18 23.31
N ARG A 319 -6.18 0.98 23.25
CA ARG A 319 -7.40 0.73 24.04
C ARG A 319 -8.08 -0.57 23.66
N LEU A 320 -8.22 -0.86 22.38
CA LEU A 320 -8.80 -2.12 21.89
C LEU A 320 -8.01 -3.34 22.40
N PHE A 321 -6.69 -3.27 22.42
CA PHE A 321 -5.87 -4.34 23.02
C PHE A 321 -6.14 -4.54 24.52
N ARG A 322 -6.30 -3.44 25.28
CA ARG A 322 -6.65 -3.55 26.71
C ARG A 322 -8.01 -4.20 26.95
N ASP A 323 -8.97 -3.97 26.06
CA ASP A 323 -10.31 -4.57 26.16
C ASP A 323 -10.27 -6.05 25.77
N CYS A 324 -9.41 -6.45 24.83
CA CYS A 324 -9.17 -7.86 24.49
C CYS A 324 -8.40 -8.65 25.57
N ALA A 325 -7.66 -7.97 26.44
CA ALA A 325 -6.87 -8.59 27.51
C ALA A 325 -7.67 -8.89 28.79
N LYS A 326 -8.91 -8.38 28.89
CA LYS A 326 -9.86 -8.67 29.96
C LYS A 326 -10.66 -9.93 29.68
#